data_3dd892ba2c62745862138dba03bba713
#
_entry.id   3dd892ba2c62745862138dba03bba713
#
_cell.length_a   1.000
_cell.length_b   1.000
_cell.length_c   1.000
_cell.angle_alpha   90.00
_cell.angle_beta   90.00
_cell.angle_gamma   90.00
#
_symmetry.space_group_name_H-M   'P 1'
#
loop_
_entity.id
_entity.type
_entity.pdbx_description
1 polymer ?
#
loop_
_entity_poly.entity_id
_entity_poly.type
_entity_poly.pdbx_seq_one_letter_code
_entity_poly.pdbx_strand_id
1 'polypeptide(L)'
;MKKLMIAVGVSVLLGACAGGMGGSSGGMSSTNPMVGGAAMYPTKDIVDNAVNSKDHTTLVAAVKAADLVGTLKSPGPFTVFAPTNAAFAALPAGTVDTLLKPENKPTLTKVLTYHVVPGRMDGPALMSAINAGGGKAVLKTASGGTLTATMSGSNVMVTDAKGGTAMVTIANVYQSNGVIHVVNKVLLPG
;
A
#
# COMPACT_ATOMS: atom_id res chain seq x y z
N MET A 1 8.99 -56.48 -45.20
CA MET A 1 10.26 -57.18 -45.48
C MET A 1 11.42 -56.38 -44.87
N LYS A 2 12.26 -57.13 -44.11
CA LYS A 2 13.56 -56.73 -43.52
C LYS A 2 13.50 -55.68 -42.41
N LYS A 3 13.48 -56.04 -41.12
CA LYS A 3 14.48 -56.61 -40.22
C LYS A 3 15.87 -55.99 -40.40
N LEU A 4 16.32 -55.23 -39.40
CA LEU A 4 17.63 -55.50 -38.82
C LEU A 4 17.74 -54.89 -37.41
N MET A 5 18.07 -55.74 -36.49
CA MET A 5 18.56 -55.54 -35.13
C MET A 5 20.02 -55.10 -35.16
N ILE A 6 20.51 -54.65 -34.01
CA ILE A 6 21.79 -54.92 -33.31
C ILE A 6 22.07 -53.70 -32.47
N ALA A 7 22.11 -53.70 -31.23
CA ALA A 7 22.76 -54.36 -30.09
C ALA A 7 23.70 -53.40 -29.33
N VAL A 8 23.40 -53.24 -28.09
CA VAL A 8 24.27 -53.38 -26.88
C VAL A 8 25.51 -52.48 -26.79
N GLY A 9 25.49 -51.70 -25.75
CA GLY A 9 26.66 -51.04 -25.17
C GLY A 9 26.39 -50.61 -23.73
N VAL A 10 26.51 -51.57 -22.81
CA VAL A 10 26.58 -51.34 -21.37
C VAL A 10 27.95 -50.70 -21.06
N SER A 11 27.96 -49.60 -20.38
CA SER A 11 29.14 -49.15 -19.62
C SER A 11 28.67 -48.53 -18.32
N VAL A 12 28.79 -49.30 -17.28
CA VAL A 12 28.74 -48.94 -15.88
C VAL A 12 30.03 -48.20 -15.58
N LEU A 13 29.92 -47.00 -15.06
CA LEU A 13 30.97 -46.37 -14.26
C LEU A 13 30.37 -45.76 -13.03
N LEU A 14 30.55 -46.47 -11.94
CA LEU A 14 30.41 -45.92 -10.59
C LEU A 14 31.42 -44.79 -10.39
N GLY A 15 30.91 -43.64 -10.02
CA GLY A 15 31.68 -42.52 -9.49
C GLY A 15 30.91 -41.90 -8.35
N ALA A 16 31.15 -42.43 -7.16
CA ALA A 16 30.73 -41.80 -5.93
C ALA A 16 31.54 -40.55 -5.71
N CYS A 17 30.90 -39.41 -5.55
CA CYS A 17 31.41 -38.28 -4.81
C CYS A 17 30.25 -37.64 -4.04
N ALA A 18 30.34 -37.81 -2.74
CA ALA A 18 29.56 -37.12 -1.74
C ALA A 18 29.90 -35.63 -1.77
N GLY A 19 28.90 -34.83 -1.42
CA GLY A 19 29.16 -33.47 -0.95
C GLY A 19 28.35 -32.41 -1.65
N GLY A 20 27.42 -31.83 -0.96
CA GLY A 20 26.79 -30.59 -1.32
C GLY A 20 25.29 -30.62 -1.20
N MET A 21 24.79 -30.66 0.00
CA MET A 21 23.47 -30.09 0.32
C MET A 21 23.52 -28.60 0.00
N GLY A 22 23.20 -28.24 -1.20
CA GLY A 22 22.84 -26.90 -1.60
C GLY A 22 21.33 -26.87 -1.76
N GLY A 23 20.63 -26.66 -0.65
CA GLY A 23 19.23 -26.29 -0.72
C GLY A 23 19.11 -24.95 -1.45
N SER A 24 18.85 -25.00 -2.76
CA SER A 24 18.32 -23.86 -3.46
C SER A 24 16.89 -23.65 -3.01
N SER A 25 16.75 -23.04 -1.84
CA SER A 25 15.55 -22.29 -1.53
C SER A 25 15.50 -21.20 -2.60
N GLY A 26 14.66 -21.42 -3.61
CA GLY A 26 14.23 -20.37 -4.51
C GLY A 26 13.57 -19.30 -3.66
N GLY A 27 14.38 -18.41 -3.11
CA GLY A 27 13.93 -17.17 -2.51
C GLY A 27 13.27 -16.40 -3.64
N MET A 28 11.93 -16.40 -3.66
CA MET A 28 11.21 -15.31 -4.27
C MET A 28 11.77 -14.06 -3.62
N SER A 29 12.61 -13.35 -4.36
CA SER A 29 13.03 -11.99 -4.04
C SER A 29 11.77 -11.14 -4.11
N SER A 30 10.98 -11.18 -3.05
CA SER A 30 9.95 -10.18 -2.83
C SER A 30 10.70 -8.89 -2.51
N THR A 31 11.04 -8.15 -3.57
CA THR A 31 11.52 -6.78 -3.42
C THR A 31 10.42 -6.00 -2.74
N ASN A 32 10.57 -5.80 -1.43
CA ASN A 32 9.65 -4.99 -0.68
C ASN A 32 9.59 -3.59 -1.32
N PRO A 33 8.41 -3.04 -1.57
CA PRO A 33 8.32 -1.71 -2.13
C PRO A 33 9.03 -0.70 -1.23
N MET A 34 9.83 0.17 -1.85
CA MET A 34 10.53 1.23 -1.15
C MET A 34 9.65 2.48 -1.10
N VAL A 35 9.41 3.00 0.08
CA VAL A 35 8.64 4.23 0.29
C VAL A 35 9.41 5.16 1.23
N GLY A 36 9.75 6.34 0.75
CA GLY A 36 10.55 7.31 1.51
C GLY A 36 11.92 6.78 1.96
N GLY A 37 12.54 5.95 1.11
CA GLY A 37 13.85 5.36 1.40
C GLY A 37 13.83 4.20 2.40
N ALA A 38 12.64 3.74 2.83
CA ALA A 38 12.48 2.59 3.71
C ALA A 38 11.78 1.43 2.98
N ALA A 39 12.24 0.21 3.22
CA ALA A 39 11.56 -0.98 2.73
C ALA A 39 10.29 -1.23 3.56
N MET A 40 9.17 -1.47 2.86
CA MET A 40 7.88 -1.77 3.46
C MET A 40 7.70 -3.27 3.58
N TYR A 41 7.60 -3.77 4.79
CA TYR A 41 7.52 -5.21 5.05
C TYR A 41 6.06 -5.66 5.19
N PRO A 42 5.61 -6.66 4.41
CA PRO A 42 4.24 -7.18 4.54
C PRO A 42 3.95 -7.84 5.90
N THR A 43 4.99 -8.14 6.66
CA THR A 43 4.89 -8.71 8.00
C THR A 43 4.69 -7.68 9.11
N LYS A 44 4.90 -6.39 8.80
CA LYS A 44 4.69 -5.28 9.72
C LYS A 44 3.34 -4.61 9.46
N ASP A 45 2.79 -3.98 10.49
CA ASP A 45 1.56 -3.21 10.33
C ASP A 45 1.80 -1.85 9.63
N ILE A 46 0.71 -1.18 9.31
CA ILE A 46 0.70 0.11 8.61
C ILE A 46 1.55 1.14 9.36
N VAL A 47 1.43 1.21 10.67
CA VAL A 47 2.11 2.21 11.49
C VAL A 47 3.60 1.92 11.58
N ASP A 48 3.98 0.67 11.83
CA ASP A 48 5.37 0.26 11.99
C ASP A 48 6.19 0.42 10.69
N ASN A 49 5.54 0.31 9.54
CA ASN A 49 6.17 0.62 8.26
C ASN A 49 6.22 2.13 8.00
N ALA A 50 5.13 2.86 8.26
CA ALA A 50 5.05 4.30 8.02
C ALA A 50 6.07 5.10 8.84
N VAL A 51 6.34 4.68 10.08
CA VAL A 51 7.34 5.33 10.98
C VAL A 51 8.75 5.32 10.38
N ASN A 52 9.08 4.31 9.57
CA ASN A 52 10.39 4.21 8.93
C ASN A 52 10.49 5.01 7.64
N SER A 53 9.38 5.47 7.09
CA SER A 53 9.34 6.25 5.85
C SER A 53 9.63 7.72 6.11
N LYS A 54 10.67 8.24 5.47
CA LYS A 54 11.03 9.67 5.55
C LYS A 54 9.99 10.58 4.89
N ASP A 55 9.20 10.04 3.96
CA ASP A 55 8.17 10.80 3.23
C ASP A 55 6.83 10.90 4.00
N HIS A 56 6.70 10.19 5.12
CA HIS A 56 5.46 10.14 5.90
C HIS A 56 5.63 10.60 7.35
N THR A 57 6.67 11.36 7.65
CA THR A 57 6.93 11.86 9.02
C THR A 57 5.80 12.74 9.54
N THR A 58 5.26 13.61 8.71
CA THR A 58 4.11 14.46 9.05
C THR A 58 2.84 13.65 9.28
N LEU A 59 2.59 12.65 8.43
CA LEU A 59 1.46 11.73 8.60
C LEU A 59 1.55 10.97 9.94
N VAL A 60 2.72 10.44 10.26
CA VAL A 60 2.94 9.72 11.53
C VAL A 60 2.75 10.64 12.74
N ALA A 61 3.24 11.87 12.67
CA ALA A 61 3.00 12.88 13.72
C ALA A 61 1.50 13.16 13.88
N ALA A 62 0.78 13.32 12.77
CA ALA A 62 -0.65 13.54 12.76
C ALA A 62 -1.44 12.35 13.35
N VAL A 63 -1.09 11.12 13.00
CA VAL A 63 -1.71 9.90 13.54
C VAL A 63 -1.48 9.78 15.04
N LYS A 64 -0.29 10.13 15.53
CA LYS A 64 0.01 10.17 16.97
C LYS A 64 -0.77 11.27 17.69
N ALA A 65 -0.83 12.47 17.12
CA ALA A 65 -1.58 13.60 17.70
C ALA A 65 -3.09 13.32 17.76
N ALA A 66 -3.63 12.59 16.79
CA ALA A 66 -5.03 12.18 16.75
C ALA A 66 -5.34 10.94 17.62
N ASP A 67 -4.32 10.30 18.19
CA ASP A 67 -4.44 9.05 18.97
C ASP A 67 -5.04 7.88 18.16
N LEU A 68 -4.75 7.83 16.87
CA LEU A 68 -5.22 6.81 15.94
C LEU A 68 -4.25 5.63 15.76
N VAL A 69 -3.12 5.64 16.47
CA VAL A 69 -2.11 4.59 16.37
C VAL A 69 -2.72 3.22 16.70
N GLY A 70 -3.48 3.11 17.80
CA GLY A 70 -4.15 1.88 18.20
C GLY A 70 -5.17 1.40 17.17
N THR A 71 -5.93 2.32 16.58
CA THR A 71 -6.92 2.01 15.54
C THR A 71 -6.24 1.47 14.28
N LEU A 72 -5.16 2.09 13.84
CA LEU A 72 -4.42 1.66 12.64
C LEU A 72 -3.57 0.40 12.87
N LYS A 73 -3.29 0.04 14.12
CA LYS A 73 -2.64 -1.23 14.50
C LYS A 73 -3.63 -2.38 14.73
N SER A 74 -4.92 -2.09 14.76
CA SER A 74 -5.93 -3.13 14.96
C SER A 74 -5.95 -4.13 13.79
N PRO A 75 -6.37 -5.39 14.05
CA PRO A 75 -6.45 -6.42 13.03
C PRO A 75 -7.69 -6.17 12.15
N GLY A 76 -7.56 -5.33 11.15
CA GLY A 76 -8.61 -5.19 10.15
C GLY A 76 -8.03 -5.59 8.83
N PRO A 77 -8.69 -5.72 7.71
CA PRO A 77 -8.11 -5.19 6.51
C PRO A 77 -8.46 -3.71 6.40
N PHE A 78 -7.42 -2.87 6.27
CA PHE A 78 -7.58 -1.43 6.00
C PHE A 78 -6.90 -1.06 4.70
N THR A 79 -7.48 -0.08 4.00
CA THR A 79 -6.83 0.60 2.90
C THR A 79 -6.54 2.02 3.33
N VAL A 80 -5.27 2.41 3.31
CA VAL A 80 -4.84 3.74 3.74
C VAL A 80 -4.29 4.50 2.55
N PHE A 81 -4.87 5.64 2.26
CA PHE A 81 -4.33 6.61 1.30
C PHE A 81 -3.36 7.53 2.06
N ALA A 82 -2.07 7.25 1.97
CA ALA A 82 -1.02 7.92 2.74
C ALA A 82 -0.48 9.14 1.97
N PRO A 83 -0.81 10.37 2.36
CA PRO A 83 -0.23 11.56 1.77
C PRO A 83 1.24 11.72 2.21
N THR A 84 2.09 12.13 1.28
CA THR A 84 3.50 12.42 1.55
C THR A 84 3.66 13.75 2.29
N ASN A 85 4.86 14.00 2.85
CA ASN A 85 5.21 15.30 3.42
C ASN A 85 5.00 16.45 2.43
N ALA A 86 5.32 16.22 1.15
CA ALA A 86 5.07 17.17 0.07
C ALA A 86 3.59 17.45 -0.13
N ALA A 87 2.73 16.43 0.05
CA ALA A 87 1.28 16.59 -0.01
C ALA A 87 0.76 17.51 1.12
N PHE A 88 1.30 17.38 2.31
CA PHE A 88 1.00 18.28 3.42
C PHE A 88 1.54 19.70 3.19
N ALA A 89 2.74 19.82 2.61
CA ALA A 89 3.31 21.12 2.26
C ALA A 89 2.53 21.87 1.17
N ALA A 90 1.77 21.16 0.35
CA ALA A 90 0.89 21.76 -0.65
C ALA A 90 -0.41 22.34 -0.07
N LEU A 91 -0.72 22.09 1.20
CA LEU A 91 -1.81 22.74 1.90
C LEU A 91 -1.48 24.22 2.17
N PRO A 92 -2.49 25.08 2.34
CA PRO A 92 -2.25 26.47 2.73
C PRO A 92 -1.37 26.57 3.98
N ALA A 93 -0.47 27.53 4.00
CA ALA A 93 0.46 27.74 5.11
C ALA A 93 -0.27 27.81 6.46
N GLY A 94 0.24 27.09 7.46
CA GLY A 94 -0.36 27.01 8.79
C GLY A 94 -1.53 26.02 8.93
N THR A 95 -2.03 25.43 7.84
CA THR A 95 -3.13 24.44 7.93
C THR A 95 -2.68 23.18 8.67
N VAL A 96 -1.48 22.68 8.39
CA VAL A 96 -0.93 21.49 9.06
C VAL A 96 -0.71 21.78 10.55
N ASP A 97 -0.07 22.90 10.87
CA ASP A 97 0.19 23.31 12.24
C ASP A 97 -1.12 23.51 13.02
N THR A 98 -2.13 24.07 12.36
CA THR A 98 -3.46 24.24 12.94
C THR A 98 -4.12 22.88 13.19
N LEU A 99 -4.04 21.94 12.25
CA LEU A 99 -4.60 20.59 12.41
C LEU A 99 -3.90 19.79 13.51
N LEU A 100 -2.60 19.98 13.70
CA LEU A 100 -1.83 19.29 14.73
C LEU A 100 -2.06 19.82 16.14
N LYS A 101 -2.74 20.97 16.30
CA LYS A 101 -3.07 21.51 17.61
C LYS A 101 -4.06 20.62 18.35
N PRO A 102 -3.91 20.45 19.68
CA PRO A 102 -4.83 19.65 20.50
C PRO A 102 -6.29 20.07 20.38
N GLU A 103 -6.54 21.37 20.17
CA GLU A 103 -7.87 21.96 19.99
C GLU A 103 -8.57 21.43 18.73
N ASN A 104 -7.79 21.07 17.71
CA ASN A 104 -8.28 20.58 16.43
C ASN A 104 -8.18 19.05 16.28
N LYS A 105 -7.90 18.34 17.37
CA LYS A 105 -7.84 16.87 17.36
C LYS A 105 -9.07 16.20 16.70
N PRO A 106 -10.32 16.62 16.95
CA PRO A 106 -11.48 16.03 16.28
C PRO A 106 -11.44 16.22 14.75
N THR A 107 -11.03 17.40 14.28
CA THR A 107 -10.89 17.69 12.85
C THR A 107 -9.78 16.87 12.24
N LEU A 108 -8.63 16.78 12.91
CA LEU A 108 -7.51 15.95 12.48
C LEU A 108 -7.91 14.48 12.40
N THR A 109 -8.61 13.97 13.41
CA THR A 109 -9.14 12.60 13.42
C THR A 109 -10.08 12.36 12.24
N LYS A 110 -10.98 13.31 11.95
CA LYS A 110 -11.89 13.24 10.80
C LYS A 110 -11.12 13.21 9.47
N VAL A 111 -10.10 14.03 9.31
CA VAL A 111 -9.25 14.05 8.11
C VAL A 111 -8.50 12.73 7.96
N LEU A 112 -7.87 12.24 9.02
CA LEU A 112 -7.10 11.00 8.97
C LEU A 112 -7.98 9.76 8.72
N THR A 113 -9.14 9.66 9.38
CA THR A 113 -10.10 8.58 9.13
C THR A 113 -10.75 8.68 7.76
N TYR A 114 -10.78 9.88 7.16
CA TYR A 114 -11.19 10.08 5.78
C TYR A 114 -10.21 9.47 4.77
N HIS A 115 -8.94 9.34 5.12
CA HIS A 115 -7.92 8.66 4.32
C HIS A 115 -7.92 7.13 4.51
N VAL A 116 -8.71 6.62 5.44
CA VAL A 116 -8.81 5.19 5.74
C VAL A 116 -10.12 4.64 5.19
N VAL A 117 -10.02 3.63 4.37
CA VAL A 117 -11.17 2.87 3.85
C VAL A 117 -11.18 1.51 4.53
N PRO A 118 -12.27 1.14 5.24
CA PRO A 118 -12.42 -0.21 5.77
C PRO A 118 -12.46 -1.23 4.63
N GLY A 119 -11.72 -2.32 4.78
CA GLY A 119 -11.56 -3.33 3.74
C GLY A 119 -10.24 -3.21 2.98
N ARG A 120 -9.85 -4.30 2.34
CA ARG A 120 -8.64 -4.36 1.53
C ARG A 120 -8.97 -4.05 0.08
N MET A 121 -8.55 -2.89 -0.37
CA MET A 121 -8.71 -2.42 -1.74
C MET A 121 -7.32 -2.21 -2.35
N ASP A 122 -6.72 -3.27 -2.83
CA ASP A 122 -5.47 -3.17 -3.59
C ASP A 122 -5.72 -2.67 -5.03
N GLY A 123 -4.65 -2.44 -5.79
CA GLY A 123 -4.76 -1.92 -7.14
C GLY A 123 -5.67 -2.72 -8.06
N PRO A 124 -5.54 -4.06 -8.12
CA PRO A 124 -6.48 -4.90 -8.88
C PRO A 124 -7.93 -4.77 -8.43
N ALA A 125 -8.19 -4.72 -7.12
CA ALA A 125 -9.53 -4.55 -6.57
C ALA A 125 -10.10 -3.15 -6.89
N LEU A 126 -9.27 -2.10 -6.78
CA LEU A 126 -9.64 -0.74 -7.17
C LEU A 126 -9.97 -0.66 -8.66
N MET A 127 -9.13 -1.23 -9.52
CA MET A 127 -9.39 -1.25 -10.98
C MET A 127 -10.66 -2.03 -11.31
N SER A 128 -10.90 -3.16 -10.67
CA SER A 128 -12.12 -3.94 -10.85
C SER A 128 -13.36 -3.14 -10.43
N ALA A 129 -13.30 -2.47 -9.28
CA ALA A 129 -14.38 -1.63 -8.78
C ALA A 129 -14.65 -0.42 -9.70
N ILE A 130 -13.58 0.21 -10.24
CA ILE A 130 -13.70 1.33 -11.20
C ILE A 130 -14.35 0.86 -12.49
N ASN A 131 -13.94 -0.29 -13.03
CA ASN A 131 -14.50 -0.84 -14.25
C ASN A 131 -15.97 -1.24 -14.05
N ALA A 132 -16.31 -1.87 -12.94
CA ALA A 132 -17.68 -2.23 -12.58
C ALA A 132 -18.57 -1.00 -12.39
N GLY A 133 -17.99 0.11 -11.89
CA GLY A 133 -18.69 1.38 -11.68
C GLY A 133 -18.73 2.32 -12.88
N GLY A 134 -18.42 1.82 -14.09
CA GLY A 134 -18.46 2.65 -15.30
C GLY A 134 -17.37 3.71 -15.37
N GLY A 135 -16.18 3.42 -14.87
CA GLY A 135 -15.01 4.31 -14.88
C GLY A 135 -14.75 5.03 -13.56
N LYS A 136 -15.55 4.77 -12.52
CA LYS A 136 -15.38 5.32 -11.18
C LYS A 136 -15.84 4.35 -10.10
N ALA A 137 -15.12 4.30 -8.98
CA ALA A 137 -15.52 3.56 -7.80
C ALA A 137 -15.76 4.52 -6.63
N VAL A 138 -16.85 4.34 -5.92
CA VAL A 138 -17.15 5.10 -4.70
C VAL A 138 -16.74 4.28 -3.51
N LEU A 139 -15.79 4.79 -2.74
CA LEU A 139 -15.23 4.14 -1.55
C LEU A 139 -15.76 4.84 -0.31
N LYS A 140 -16.32 4.09 0.61
CA LYS A 140 -16.73 4.62 1.92
C LYS A 140 -15.51 4.67 2.85
N THR A 141 -15.30 5.82 3.47
CA THR A 141 -14.19 6.03 4.41
C THR A 141 -14.61 5.72 5.85
N ALA A 142 -13.63 5.50 6.72
CA ALA A 142 -13.88 5.28 8.14
C ALA A 142 -14.51 6.50 8.85
N SER A 143 -14.36 7.69 8.29
CA SER A 143 -15.02 8.91 8.78
C SER A 143 -16.51 9.01 8.42
N GLY A 144 -17.02 8.07 7.61
CA GLY A 144 -18.39 8.11 7.07
C GLY A 144 -18.54 8.90 5.77
N GLY A 145 -17.47 9.53 5.29
CA GLY A 145 -17.45 10.20 3.99
C GLY A 145 -17.22 9.24 2.82
N THR A 146 -17.14 9.79 1.63
CA THR A 146 -16.88 9.02 0.41
C THR A 146 -15.69 9.58 -0.35
N LEU A 147 -14.91 8.69 -0.95
CA LEU A 147 -13.88 8.99 -1.93
C LEU A 147 -14.29 8.40 -3.27
N THR A 148 -13.99 9.08 -4.34
CA THR A 148 -14.24 8.56 -5.69
C THR A 148 -12.92 8.21 -6.34
N ALA A 149 -12.69 6.93 -6.60
CA ALA A 149 -11.52 6.48 -7.35
C ALA A 149 -11.85 6.41 -8.83
N THR A 150 -10.96 6.92 -9.67
CA THR A 150 -11.06 6.92 -11.13
C THR A 150 -9.72 6.52 -11.75
N MET A 151 -9.73 6.11 -13.00
CA MET A 151 -8.49 5.88 -13.74
C MET A 151 -8.18 7.09 -14.62
N SER A 152 -6.94 7.52 -14.60
CA SER A 152 -6.39 8.50 -15.54
C SER A 152 -5.15 7.89 -16.21
N GLY A 153 -5.38 7.33 -17.40
CA GLY A 153 -4.36 6.49 -18.04
C GLY A 153 -4.06 5.25 -17.19
N SER A 154 -2.82 5.08 -16.80
CA SER A 154 -2.37 3.97 -15.94
C SER A 154 -2.40 4.28 -14.44
N ASN A 155 -2.78 5.49 -14.06
CA ASN A 155 -2.75 5.94 -12.68
C ASN A 155 -4.15 5.95 -12.07
N VAL A 156 -4.23 5.57 -10.81
CA VAL A 156 -5.45 5.74 -10.02
C VAL A 156 -5.48 7.16 -9.46
N MET A 157 -6.59 7.83 -9.67
CA MET A 157 -6.89 9.14 -9.11
C MET A 157 -7.97 8.98 -8.05
N VAL A 158 -7.79 9.64 -6.93
CA VAL A 158 -8.78 9.65 -5.84
C VAL A 158 -9.29 11.07 -5.66
N THR A 159 -10.58 11.24 -5.78
CA THR A 159 -11.25 12.55 -5.63
C THR A 159 -11.99 12.60 -4.30
N ASP A 160 -11.78 13.67 -3.55
CA ASP A 160 -12.46 13.92 -2.29
C ASP A 160 -13.83 14.59 -2.49
N ALA A 161 -14.57 14.75 -1.38
CA ALA A 161 -15.91 15.37 -1.40
C ALA A 161 -15.91 16.84 -1.80
N LYS A 162 -14.75 17.52 -1.74
CA LYS A 162 -14.58 18.93 -2.16
C LYS A 162 -14.15 19.07 -3.61
N GLY A 163 -13.99 17.94 -4.34
CA GLY A 163 -13.50 17.94 -5.71
C GLY A 163 -11.98 17.99 -5.83
N GLY A 164 -11.26 17.91 -4.70
CA GLY A 164 -9.81 17.78 -4.70
C GLY A 164 -9.40 16.40 -5.20
N THR A 165 -8.45 16.34 -6.13
CA THR A 165 -7.99 15.08 -6.73
C THR A 165 -6.55 14.82 -6.32
N ALA A 166 -6.30 13.62 -5.79
CA ALA A 166 -4.99 13.10 -5.48
C ALA A 166 -4.63 11.94 -6.42
N MET A 167 -3.40 11.91 -6.88
CA MET A 167 -2.87 10.81 -7.69
C MET A 167 -2.18 9.79 -6.79
N VAL A 168 -2.46 8.51 -7.00
CA VAL A 168 -1.72 7.42 -6.38
C VAL A 168 -0.37 7.29 -7.07
N THR A 169 0.70 7.56 -6.34
CA THR A 169 2.08 7.50 -6.85
C THR A 169 2.72 6.14 -6.65
N ILE A 170 2.42 5.50 -5.52
CA ILE A 170 2.86 4.13 -5.22
C ILE A 170 1.63 3.38 -4.71
N ALA A 171 1.27 2.33 -5.42
CA ALA A 171 0.14 1.47 -5.05
C ALA A 171 0.62 0.12 -4.50
N ASN A 172 -0.28 -0.62 -3.88
CA ASN A 172 -0.06 -2.01 -3.46
C ASN A 172 1.08 -2.20 -2.46
N VAL A 173 1.26 -1.25 -1.54
CA VAL A 173 2.18 -1.42 -0.43
C VAL A 173 1.49 -2.26 0.63
N TYR A 174 1.71 -3.57 0.57
CA TYR A 174 1.04 -4.54 1.45
C TYR A 174 1.60 -4.51 2.86
N GLN A 175 0.69 -4.62 3.83
CA GLN A 175 0.96 -4.66 5.25
C GLN A 175 0.26 -5.86 5.88
N SER A 176 0.62 -6.23 7.11
CA SER A 176 -0.02 -7.35 7.82
C SER A 176 -1.50 -7.12 8.08
N ASN A 177 -1.90 -5.88 8.29
CA ASN A 177 -3.28 -5.48 8.59
C ASN A 177 -3.94 -4.61 7.50
N GLY A 178 -3.37 -4.52 6.29
CA GLY A 178 -3.97 -3.78 5.21
C GLY A 178 -3.07 -3.49 4.02
N VAL A 179 -3.41 -2.46 3.27
CA VAL A 179 -2.64 -1.98 2.12
C VAL A 179 -2.55 -0.45 2.15
N ILE A 180 -1.39 0.07 1.79
CA ILE A 180 -1.16 1.51 1.66
C ILE A 180 -1.07 1.88 0.19
N HIS A 181 -1.71 2.99 -0.16
CA HIS A 181 -1.54 3.70 -1.43
C HIS A 181 -0.99 5.08 -1.13
N VAL A 182 0.20 5.37 -1.62
CA VAL A 182 0.83 6.68 -1.44
C VAL A 182 0.21 7.66 -2.41
N VAL A 183 -0.25 8.80 -1.88
CA VAL A 183 -0.88 9.87 -2.67
C VAL A 183 -0.09 11.17 -2.58
N ASN A 184 -0.14 11.96 -3.63
CA ASN A 184 0.59 13.21 -3.76
C ASN A 184 -0.17 14.43 -3.23
N LYS A 185 -1.37 14.24 -2.68
CA LYS A 185 -2.21 15.31 -2.13
C LYS A 185 -3.02 14.83 -0.95
N VAL A 186 -3.26 15.70 0.02
CA VAL A 186 -4.14 15.43 1.16
C VAL A 186 -5.60 15.53 0.71
N LEU A 187 -6.40 14.54 1.08
CA LEU A 187 -7.83 14.48 0.83
C LEU A 187 -8.57 15.15 1.99
N LEU A 188 -9.50 16.04 1.67
CA LEU A 188 -10.23 16.79 2.68
C LEU A 188 -11.70 16.34 2.72
N PRO A 189 -12.21 16.01 3.92
CA PRO A 189 -13.64 15.74 4.07
C PRO A 189 -14.45 17.00 3.77
N GLY A 190 -15.64 16.81 3.25
CA GLY A 190 -16.62 17.87 2.98
C GLY A 190 -17.13 18.53 4.26
#